data_b7d629449cef2b2a018e0bbf637af481
#
_entry.id   b7d629449cef2b2a018e0bbf637af481
#
_cell.length_a   1.000
_cell.length_b   1.000
_cell.length_c   1.000
_cell.angle_alpha   90.00
_cell.angle_beta   90.00
_cell.angle_gamma   90.00
#
_symmetry.space_group_name_H-M   'P 1'
#
loop_
_entity.id
_entity.type
_entity.pdbx_description
1 polymer ?
#
loop_
_entity_poly.entity_id
_entity_poly.type
_entity_poly.pdbx_seq_one_letter_code
_entity_poly.pdbx_strand_id
1 'polypeptide(L)'
;MGKLKTFGCRWLRGGVCIVFSLLLPLPGCWIGNEQIDFNVTYIPPNEFLLGPEDVLVVNIWRNQELSREVIIRPDGKISMPLIGDVQAAGMTSNVLAKRIADGLAEFMSNPTVSVQVKEVNSYYVYVLGEVSKPGKVPLKSYATVLQGISLAGGFTTFASRNKIHVLRVVPNGQGQPKQVQIPVPYED
;
A
#
# COMPACT_ATOMS: atom_id res chain seq x y z
N MET A 1 -33.99 29.22 -21.36
CA MET A 1 -35.43 29.46 -21.57
C MET A 1 -36.19 28.27 -20.97
N GLY A 2 -36.61 28.34 -19.74
CA GLY A 2 -37.33 27.31 -19.00
C GLY A 2 -38.50 27.95 -18.24
N LYS A 3 -39.68 27.58 -18.61
CA LYS A 3 -40.96 28.18 -18.23
C LYS A 3 -41.25 27.92 -16.73
N LEU A 4 -41.47 29.01 -15.98
CA LEU A 4 -42.14 28.97 -14.69
C LEU A 4 -43.62 28.62 -14.92
N LYS A 5 -44.10 27.54 -14.28
CA LYS A 5 -45.53 27.26 -14.14
C LYS A 5 -46.03 27.89 -12.84
N THR A 6 -46.84 28.91 -12.98
CA THR A 6 -47.64 29.54 -11.92
C THR A 6 -48.73 28.57 -11.49
N PHE A 7 -48.75 28.14 -10.24
CA PHE A 7 -49.87 27.44 -9.64
C PHE A 7 -50.88 28.46 -9.11
N GLY A 8 -52.07 28.47 -9.72
CA GLY A 8 -53.18 29.31 -9.32
C GLY A 8 -53.79 28.85 -8.00
N CYS A 9 -53.92 29.80 -7.09
CA CYS A 9 -54.63 29.67 -5.84
C CYS A 9 -56.14 29.75 -6.10
N ARG A 10 -56.86 28.62 -5.97
CA ARG A 10 -58.34 28.61 -5.98
C ARG A 10 -58.88 28.90 -4.58
N TRP A 11 -59.51 30.01 -4.43
CA TRP A 11 -60.21 30.41 -3.23
C TRP A 11 -61.50 29.62 -3.08
N LEU A 12 -61.65 28.78 -2.06
CA LEU A 12 -62.95 28.24 -1.63
C LEU A 12 -63.39 28.91 -0.33
N ARG A 13 -64.61 29.44 -0.38
CA ARG A 13 -65.32 30.02 0.76
C ARG A 13 -65.57 28.97 1.84
N GLY A 14 -65.10 29.19 3.06
CA GLY A 14 -65.43 28.41 4.24
C GLY A 14 -64.19 28.30 5.16
N GLY A 15 -64.16 29.15 6.17
CA GLY A 15 -62.99 29.32 7.05
C GLY A 15 -62.70 28.16 7.94
N VAL A 16 -61.60 27.44 7.59
CA VAL A 16 -60.79 26.74 8.55
C VAL A 16 -59.37 26.83 8.01
N CYS A 17 -58.52 27.61 8.67
CA CYS A 17 -57.09 27.63 8.42
C CYS A 17 -56.46 26.34 9.01
N ILE A 18 -56.29 25.31 8.19
CA ILE A 18 -55.43 24.18 8.54
C ILE A 18 -54.00 24.61 8.24
N VAL A 19 -53.26 24.96 9.29
CA VAL A 19 -51.83 25.15 9.21
C VAL A 19 -51.20 23.77 9.00
N PHE A 20 -50.96 23.42 7.72
CA PHE A 20 -50.18 22.25 7.36
C PHE A 20 -48.72 22.59 7.63
N SER A 21 -48.27 22.21 8.83
CA SER A 21 -46.87 22.27 9.22
C SER A 21 -46.08 21.32 8.30
N LEU A 22 -45.40 21.90 7.31
CA LEU A 22 -44.52 21.20 6.38
C LEU A 22 -43.29 20.80 7.17
N LEU A 23 -43.30 19.60 7.77
CA LEU A 23 -42.12 18.94 8.28
C LEU A 23 -41.23 18.60 7.08
N LEU A 24 -40.27 19.47 6.78
CA LEU A 24 -39.17 19.14 5.87
C LEU A 24 -38.29 18.09 6.56
N PRO A 25 -38.12 16.88 5.98
CA PRO A 25 -37.10 15.96 6.47
C PRO A 25 -35.73 16.56 6.19
N LEU A 26 -35.00 16.88 7.23
CA LEU A 26 -33.58 17.21 7.14
C LEU A 26 -32.87 16.00 6.50
N PRO A 27 -32.07 16.21 5.45
CA PRO A 27 -31.24 15.13 4.95
C PRO A 27 -30.24 14.75 6.06
N GLY A 28 -30.53 13.65 6.75
CA GLY A 28 -29.58 13.03 7.68
C GLY A 28 -28.29 12.75 6.91
N CYS A 29 -27.21 13.36 7.35
CA CYS A 29 -25.87 13.01 6.89
C CYS A 29 -25.65 11.53 7.24
N TRP A 30 -25.90 10.65 6.29
CA TRP A 30 -25.47 9.28 6.37
C TRP A 30 -23.94 9.30 6.24
N ILE A 31 -23.26 9.34 7.37
CA ILE A 31 -21.85 8.97 7.45
C ILE A 31 -21.85 7.47 7.22
N GLY A 32 -21.58 7.08 5.98
CA GLY A 32 -21.37 5.69 5.61
C GLY A 32 -20.21 5.16 6.45
N ASN A 33 -20.52 4.35 7.45
CA ASN A 33 -19.54 3.55 8.15
C ASN A 33 -19.12 2.46 7.16
N GLU A 34 -18.09 2.70 6.36
CA GLU A 34 -17.46 1.67 5.55
C GLU A 34 -16.94 0.61 6.52
N GLN A 35 -17.71 -0.43 6.72
CA GLN A 35 -17.24 -1.62 7.44
C GLN A 35 -16.18 -2.27 6.57
N ILE A 36 -14.94 -2.17 6.99
CA ILE A 36 -13.83 -2.90 6.39
C ILE A 36 -14.05 -4.37 6.74
N ASP A 37 -14.32 -5.21 5.74
CA ASP A 37 -14.44 -6.65 5.90
C ASP A 37 -13.04 -7.21 6.20
N PHE A 38 -12.83 -7.63 7.45
CA PHE A 38 -11.57 -8.22 7.92
C PHE A 38 -11.42 -9.71 7.55
N ASN A 39 -12.44 -10.31 6.91
CA ASN A 39 -12.40 -11.71 6.46
C ASN A 39 -11.61 -11.91 5.15
N VAL A 40 -10.86 -10.92 4.69
CA VAL A 40 -9.98 -11.10 3.54
C VAL A 40 -8.89 -12.10 3.94
N THR A 41 -9.03 -13.33 3.49
CA THR A 41 -7.94 -14.31 3.54
C THR A 41 -6.77 -13.73 2.74
N TYR A 42 -5.76 -13.24 3.46
CA TYR A 42 -4.55 -12.72 2.84
C TYR A 42 -3.81 -13.90 2.18
N ILE A 43 -3.86 -13.95 0.85
CA ILE A 43 -3.03 -14.85 0.06
C ILE A 43 -1.75 -14.06 -0.24
N PRO A 44 -0.59 -14.45 0.34
CA PRO A 44 0.67 -13.78 0.00
C PRO A 44 0.91 -13.88 -1.50
N PRO A 45 1.39 -12.84 -2.17
CA PRO A 45 1.74 -12.93 -3.58
C PRO A 45 2.76 -14.06 -3.76
N ASN A 46 2.56 -14.88 -4.79
CA ASN A 46 3.40 -16.04 -5.08
C ASN A 46 4.84 -15.64 -5.47
N GLU A 47 5.09 -14.38 -5.76
CA GLU A 47 6.37 -13.87 -6.24
C GLU A 47 6.82 -12.67 -5.42
N PHE A 48 8.11 -12.62 -5.13
CA PHE A 48 8.75 -11.49 -4.47
C PHE A 48 8.85 -10.31 -5.43
N LEU A 49 8.34 -9.15 -5.02
CA LEU A 49 8.47 -7.89 -5.75
C LEU A 49 9.60 -7.06 -5.16
N LEU A 50 10.51 -6.66 -6.01
CA LEU A 50 11.63 -5.81 -5.67
C LEU A 50 11.15 -4.43 -5.18
N GLY A 51 11.77 -3.91 -4.14
CA GLY A 51 11.46 -2.60 -3.56
C GLY A 51 12.68 -1.71 -3.39
N PRO A 52 12.49 -0.43 -3.08
CA PRO A 52 13.59 0.48 -2.75
C PRO A 52 14.43 -0.05 -1.59
N GLU A 53 15.73 0.27 -1.60
CA GLU A 53 16.74 -0.20 -0.63
C GLU A 53 17.14 -1.67 -0.76
N ASP A 54 16.47 -2.49 -1.57
CA ASP A 54 16.92 -3.87 -1.82
C ASP A 54 18.26 -3.89 -2.54
N VAL A 55 19.10 -4.84 -2.15
CA VAL A 55 20.43 -5.06 -2.75
C VAL A 55 20.36 -6.25 -3.70
N LEU A 56 20.72 -6.00 -4.96
CA LEU A 56 20.68 -6.98 -6.03
C LEU A 56 22.09 -7.27 -6.53
N VAL A 57 22.31 -8.51 -6.94
CA VAL A 57 23.49 -8.92 -7.72
C VAL A 57 23.02 -9.20 -9.14
N VAL A 58 23.46 -8.38 -10.08
CA VAL A 58 23.21 -8.56 -11.49
C VAL A 58 24.42 -9.24 -12.13
N ASN A 59 24.22 -10.42 -12.66
CA ASN A 59 25.27 -11.20 -13.34
C ASN A 59 24.95 -11.28 -14.84
N ILE A 60 25.92 -10.91 -15.68
CA ILE A 60 25.84 -10.98 -17.12
C ILE A 60 26.83 -12.03 -17.59
N TRP A 61 26.31 -13.09 -18.22
CA TRP A 61 27.12 -14.22 -18.64
C TRP A 61 28.26 -13.77 -19.56
N ARG A 62 29.48 -14.23 -19.26
CA ARG A 62 30.73 -13.88 -19.97
C ARG A 62 31.12 -12.41 -19.98
N ASN A 63 30.47 -11.56 -19.16
CA ASN A 63 30.79 -10.13 -19.06
C ASN A 63 30.89 -9.72 -17.59
N GLN A 64 32.01 -10.04 -16.96
CA GLN A 64 32.24 -9.77 -15.55
C GLN A 64 32.35 -8.27 -15.25
N GLU A 65 32.83 -7.47 -16.22
CA GLU A 65 32.95 -6.02 -16.12
C GLU A 65 31.59 -5.29 -15.99
N LEU A 66 30.55 -5.88 -16.57
CA LEU A 66 29.18 -5.36 -16.48
C LEU A 66 28.39 -5.96 -15.32
N SER A 67 28.87 -7.08 -14.76
CA SER A 67 28.28 -7.75 -13.61
C SER A 67 28.62 -6.99 -12.33
N ARG A 68 27.61 -6.65 -11.54
CA ARG A 68 27.80 -5.86 -10.31
C ARG A 68 26.69 -6.02 -9.30
N GLU A 69 27.01 -5.62 -8.09
CA GLU A 69 26.03 -5.37 -7.05
C GLU A 69 25.44 -3.97 -7.23
N VAL A 70 24.11 -3.86 -7.13
CA VAL A 70 23.37 -2.61 -7.26
C VAL A 70 22.33 -2.50 -6.17
N ILE A 71 22.08 -1.29 -5.72
CA ILE A 71 21.01 -0.97 -4.75
C ILE A 71 19.86 -0.30 -5.50
N ILE A 72 18.64 -0.70 -5.21
CA ILE A 72 17.47 -0.03 -5.75
C ILE A 72 17.32 1.31 -5.04
N ARG A 73 17.41 2.39 -5.82
CA ARG A 73 17.29 3.76 -5.32
C ARG A 73 15.86 4.05 -4.83
N PRO A 74 15.65 5.12 -4.04
CA PRO A 74 14.31 5.54 -3.59
C PRO A 74 13.32 5.83 -4.72
N ASP A 75 13.81 6.20 -5.93
CA ASP A 75 12.98 6.37 -7.13
C ASP A 75 12.59 5.03 -7.80
N GLY A 76 13.00 3.89 -7.22
CA GLY A 76 12.70 2.56 -7.69
C GLY A 76 13.57 2.08 -8.87
N LYS A 77 14.65 2.79 -9.21
CA LYS A 77 15.53 2.45 -10.32
C LYS A 77 16.87 1.91 -9.84
N ILE A 78 17.52 1.15 -10.72
CA ILE A 78 18.94 0.76 -10.61
C ILE A 78 19.72 1.40 -11.75
N SER A 79 21.01 1.68 -11.54
CA SER A 79 21.89 2.20 -12.58
C SER A 79 22.83 1.11 -13.08
N MET A 80 22.74 0.81 -14.36
CA MET A 80 23.55 -0.21 -15.04
C MET A 80 24.47 0.42 -16.08
N PRO A 81 25.67 -0.15 -16.28
CA PRO A 81 26.53 0.29 -17.37
C PRO A 81 25.85 0.11 -18.72
N LEU A 82 26.19 0.95 -19.68
CA LEU A 82 25.72 0.99 -21.06
C LEU A 82 24.24 1.42 -21.20
N ILE A 83 23.33 0.86 -20.40
CA ILE A 83 21.88 1.09 -20.52
C ILE A 83 21.33 2.15 -19.56
N GLY A 84 22.17 2.65 -18.62
CA GLY A 84 21.77 3.70 -17.69
C GLY A 84 20.77 3.25 -16.65
N ASP A 85 19.75 4.06 -16.40
CA ASP A 85 18.74 3.83 -15.36
C ASP A 85 17.63 2.87 -15.84
N VAL A 86 17.42 1.80 -15.07
CA VAL A 86 16.41 0.77 -15.34
C VAL A 86 15.43 0.69 -14.17
N GLN A 87 14.13 0.73 -14.45
CA GLN A 87 13.10 0.53 -13.43
C GLN A 87 13.18 -0.88 -12.87
N ALA A 88 13.27 -1.02 -11.53
CA ALA A 88 13.39 -2.30 -10.82
C ALA A 88 12.27 -2.50 -9.80
N ALA A 89 11.91 -1.48 -9.04
CA ALA A 89 10.86 -1.58 -8.02
C ALA A 89 9.50 -1.96 -8.63
N GLY A 90 8.77 -2.84 -7.93
CA GLY A 90 7.49 -3.38 -8.37
C GLY A 90 7.58 -4.51 -9.38
N MET A 91 8.80 -4.96 -9.73
CA MET A 91 9.04 -6.09 -10.64
C MET A 91 9.60 -7.30 -9.89
N THR A 92 9.45 -8.47 -10.48
CA THR A 92 10.18 -9.66 -10.03
C THR A 92 11.61 -9.65 -10.59
N SER A 93 12.52 -10.42 -9.96
CA SER A 93 13.91 -10.54 -10.44
C SER A 93 13.99 -11.07 -11.89
N ASN A 94 13.07 -11.95 -12.29
CA ASN A 94 13.02 -12.49 -13.65
C ASN A 94 12.61 -11.43 -14.69
N VAL A 95 11.61 -10.61 -14.35
CA VAL A 95 11.16 -9.51 -15.23
C VAL A 95 12.26 -8.45 -15.37
N LEU A 96 12.95 -8.13 -14.26
CA LEU A 96 14.08 -7.21 -14.28
C LEU A 96 15.24 -7.75 -15.12
N ALA A 97 15.59 -9.04 -14.96
CA ALA A 97 16.64 -9.68 -15.74
C ALA A 97 16.37 -9.60 -17.26
N LYS A 98 15.12 -9.86 -17.66
CA LYS A 98 14.70 -9.72 -19.07
C LYS A 98 14.82 -8.29 -19.56
N ARG A 99 14.35 -7.30 -18.76
CA ARG A 99 14.44 -5.88 -19.12
C ARG A 99 15.88 -5.42 -19.31
N ILE A 100 16.81 -5.87 -18.44
CA ILE A 100 18.23 -5.57 -18.58
C ILE A 100 18.79 -6.23 -19.84
N ALA A 101 18.44 -7.49 -20.13
CA ALA A 101 18.87 -8.19 -21.34
C ALA A 101 18.36 -7.46 -22.61
N ASP A 102 17.10 -7.06 -22.64
CA ASP A 102 16.53 -6.32 -23.78
C ASP A 102 17.29 -5.00 -24.00
N GLY A 103 17.63 -4.27 -22.94
CA GLY A 103 18.44 -3.03 -23.04
C GLY A 103 19.87 -3.27 -23.52
N LEU A 104 20.50 -4.37 -23.10
CA LEU A 104 21.86 -4.72 -23.50
C LEU A 104 21.94 -5.29 -24.93
N ALA A 105 20.83 -5.70 -25.52
CA ALA A 105 20.80 -6.28 -26.86
C ALA A 105 21.29 -5.32 -27.96
N GLU A 106 21.26 -4.00 -27.70
CA GLU A 106 21.82 -2.98 -28.60
C GLU A 106 23.36 -2.99 -28.60
N PHE A 107 23.98 -3.46 -27.52
CA PHE A 107 25.44 -3.39 -27.31
C PHE A 107 26.12 -4.75 -27.45
N MET A 108 25.36 -5.85 -27.33
CA MET A 108 25.92 -7.21 -27.43
C MET A 108 24.91 -8.23 -27.94
N SER A 109 25.41 -9.27 -28.59
CA SER A 109 24.58 -10.35 -29.15
C SER A 109 24.15 -11.31 -28.02
N ASN A 110 22.84 -11.53 -27.88
CA ASN A 110 22.23 -12.52 -26.98
C ASN A 110 22.71 -12.42 -25.52
N PRO A 111 22.55 -11.27 -24.83
CA PRO A 111 22.94 -11.13 -23.44
C PRO A 111 22.11 -12.07 -22.54
N THR A 112 22.78 -12.91 -21.77
CA THR A 112 22.14 -13.73 -20.74
C THR A 112 22.36 -13.06 -19.38
N VAL A 113 21.28 -12.59 -18.77
CA VAL A 113 21.30 -11.84 -17.51
C VAL A 113 20.59 -12.63 -16.42
N SER A 114 21.18 -12.70 -15.24
CA SER A 114 20.52 -13.19 -14.02
C SER A 114 20.55 -12.12 -12.93
N VAL A 115 19.43 -11.98 -12.22
CA VAL A 115 19.29 -11.05 -11.10
C VAL A 115 18.98 -11.86 -9.85
N GLN A 116 19.82 -11.69 -8.83
CA GLN A 116 19.66 -12.33 -7.52
C GLN A 116 19.46 -11.26 -6.46
N VAL A 117 18.52 -11.49 -5.53
CA VAL A 117 18.34 -10.61 -4.37
C VAL A 117 19.35 -11.04 -3.31
N LYS A 118 20.28 -10.15 -2.96
CA LYS A 118 21.29 -10.38 -1.92
C LYS A 118 20.74 -10.00 -0.55
N GLU A 119 20.07 -8.83 -0.46
CA GLU A 119 19.49 -8.33 0.77
C GLU A 119 18.09 -7.75 0.51
N VAL A 120 17.15 -8.13 1.36
CA VAL A 120 15.78 -7.59 1.35
C VAL A 120 15.69 -6.51 2.42
N ASN A 121 15.66 -5.26 2.01
CA ASN A 121 15.60 -4.09 2.88
C ASN A 121 14.29 -3.29 2.69
N SER A 122 13.56 -3.58 1.62
CA SER A 122 12.28 -2.95 1.29
C SER A 122 11.13 -3.37 2.21
N TYR A 123 11.24 -4.51 2.88
CA TYR A 123 10.22 -5.02 3.79
C TYR A 123 10.55 -4.66 5.23
N TYR A 124 9.80 -3.71 5.79
CA TYR A 124 9.92 -3.33 7.20
C TYR A 124 8.60 -2.79 7.72
N VAL A 125 8.49 -2.76 9.05
CA VAL A 125 7.39 -2.13 9.77
C VAL A 125 7.96 -1.22 10.85
N TYR A 126 7.23 -0.17 11.19
CA TYR A 126 7.49 0.61 12.38
C TYR A 126 6.62 0.11 13.51
N VAL A 127 7.24 -0.36 14.57
CA VAL A 127 6.54 -0.79 15.79
C VAL A 127 6.70 0.31 16.82
N LEU A 128 5.58 0.85 17.30
CA LEU A 128 5.52 1.95 18.24
C LEU A 128 4.68 1.56 19.45
N GLY A 129 4.92 2.19 20.59
CA GLY A 129 4.19 1.98 21.85
C GLY A 129 4.94 1.10 22.82
N GLU A 130 4.21 0.39 23.67
CA GLU A 130 4.72 -0.39 24.80
C GLU A 130 5.30 -1.75 24.37
N VAL A 131 6.39 -1.69 23.61
CA VAL A 131 7.23 -2.85 23.23
C VAL A 131 8.66 -2.63 23.71
N SER A 132 9.42 -3.72 23.86
CA SER A 132 10.77 -3.66 24.43
C SER A 132 11.76 -2.86 23.57
N LYS A 133 11.59 -2.90 22.24
CA LYS A 133 12.46 -2.21 21.26
C LYS A 133 11.59 -1.53 20.20
N PRO A 134 11.01 -0.35 20.49
CA PRO A 134 10.24 0.38 19.49
C PRO A 134 11.16 0.90 18.37
N GLY A 135 10.66 0.95 17.13
CA GLY A 135 11.40 1.46 15.99
C GLY A 135 11.15 0.72 14.69
N LYS A 136 12.06 0.90 13.73
CA LYS A 136 12.06 0.19 12.43
C LYS A 136 12.46 -1.28 12.65
N VAL A 137 11.56 -2.18 12.30
CA VAL A 137 11.78 -3.64 12.37
C VAL A 137 11.84 -4.19 10.95
N PRO A 138 13.00 -4.72 10.51
CA PRO A 138 13.11 -5.31 9.18
C PRO A 138 12.40 -6.66 9.14
N LEU A 139 11.68 -6.89 8.05
CA LEU A 139 11.01 -8.14 7.76
C LEU A 139 11.71 -8.81 6.57
N LYS A 140 12.10 -10.08 6.69
CA LYS A 140 12.73 -10.83 5.59
C LYS A 140 11.71 -11.57 4.73
N SER A 141 10.47 -11.62 5.20
CA SER A 141 9.35 -12.28 4.55
C SER A 141 8.04 -11.67 5.06
N TYR A 142 6.92 -12.15 4.56
CA TYR A 142 5.63 -11.81 5.13
C TYR A 142 5.60 -12.21 6.61
N ALA A 143 5.12 -11.29 7.43
CA ALA A 143 5.04 -11.50 8.87
C ALA A 143 3.65 -11.13 9.39
N THR A 144 3.17 -11.87 10.37
CA THR A 144 1.98 -11.52 11.13
C THR A 144 2.27 -10.37 12.09
N VAL A 145 1.23 -9.71 12.59
CA VAL A 145 1.37 -8.64 13.59
C VAL A 145 2.11 -9.13 14.83
N LEU A 146 1.78 -10.35 15.27
CA LEU A 146 2.44 -10.94 16.45
C LEU A 146 3.93 -11.23 16.22
N GLN A 147 4.30 -11.67 15.02
CA GLN A 147 5.71 -11.84 14.64
C GLN A 147 6.45 -10.49 14.62
N GLY A 148 5.81 -9.44 14.10
CA GLY A 148 6.39 -8.09 14.13
C GLY A 148 6.63 -7.59 15.57
N ILE A 149 5.67 -7.79 16.47
CA ILE A 149 5.81 -7.45 17.89
C ILE A 149 6.90 -8.30 18.55
N SER A 150 6.99 -9.58 18.23
CA SER A 150 8.03 -10.48 18.77
C SER A 150 9.43 -10.05 18.32
N LEU A 151 9.61 -9.60 17.08
CA LEU A 151 10.86 -9.03 16.56
C LEU A 151 11.23 -7.73 17.25
N ALA A 152 10.23 -6.94 17.71
CA ALA A 152 10.42 -5.76 18.54
C ALA A 152 10.71 -6.09 20.03
N GLY A 153 10.94 -7.36 20.37
CA GLY A 153 11.26 -7.84 21.71
C GLY A 153 10.06 -8.08 22.62
N GLY A 154 8.84 -8.14 22.04
CA GLY A 154 7.61 -8.40 22.76
C GLY A 154 7.04 -7.19 23.50
N PHE A 155 5.91 -7.39 24.16
CA PHE A 155 5.23 -6.37 24.95
C PHE A 155 5.96 -6.07 26.27
N THR A 156 5.90 -4.82 26.70
CA THR A 156 6.30 -4.46 28.07
C THR A 156 5.20 -4.83 29.08
N THR A 157 5.51 -4.71 30.37
CA THR A 157 4.55 -4.94 31.46
C THR A 157 3.41 -3.92 31.47
N PHE A 158 3.58 -2.79 30.83
CA PHE A 158 2.58 -1.70 30.75
C PHE A 158 1.73 -1.76 29.46
N ALA A 159 1.98 -2.72 28.58
CA ALA A 159 1.29 -2.81 27.31
C ALA A 159 -0.19 -3.18 27.46
N SER A 160 -1.04 -2.42 26.80
CA SER A 160 -2.46 -2.75 26.61
C SER A 160 -2.64 -3.67 25.40
N ARG A 161 -2.58 -4.97 25.62
CA ARG A 161 -2.60 -5.99 24.54
C ARG A 161 -3.85 -5.94 23.66
N ASN A 162 -4.99 -5.53 24.23
CA ASN A 162 -6.27 -5.43 23.50
C ASN A 162 -6.42 -4.12 22.69
N LYS A 163 -5.39 -3.25 22.65
CA LYS A 163 -5.41 -1.99 21.92
C LYS A 163 -4.32 -1.93 20.84
N ILE A 164 -4.15 -3.03 20.12
CA ILE A 164 -3.21 -3.09 19.00
C ILE A 164 -3.91 -2.56 17.74
N HIS A 165 -3.22 -1.71 17.01
CA HIS A 165 -3.70 -1.17 15.74
C HIS A 165 -2.61 -1.23 14.69
N VAL A 166 -2.98 -1.65 13.49
CA VAL A 166 -2.13 -1.54 12.30
C VAL A 166 -2.51 -0.27 11.56
N LEU A 167 -1.55 0.64 11.42
CA LEU A 167 -1.72 1.84 10.58
C LEU A 167 -1.21 1.53 9.18
N ARG A 168 -2.08 1.63 8.20
CA ARG A 168 -1.74 1.40 6.79
C ARG A 168 -2.17 2.59 5.94
N VAL A 169 -1.30 2.99 5.02
CA VAL A 169 -1.66 3.96 3.99
C VAL A 169 -2.12 3.19 2.76
N VAL A 170 -3.35 3.42 2.34
CA VAL A 170 -3.94 2.81 1.15
C VAL A 170 -4.37 3.91 0.18
N PRO A 171 -4.28 3.71 -1.14
CA PRO A 171 -4.86 4.65 -2.09
C PRO A 171 -6.39 4.62 -1.94
N ASN A 172 -7.01 5.80 -1.85
CA ASN A 172 -8.47 5.89 -1.95
C ASN A 172 -8.89 5.69 -3.42
N GLY A 173 -10.19 5.55 -3.67
CA GLY A 173 -10.73 5.41 -5.04
C GLY A 173 -10.38 6.57 -5.99
N GLN A 174 -9.81 7.66 -5.50
CA GLN A 174 -9.34 8.83 -6.26
C GLN A 174 -7.81 8.88 -6.38
N GLY A 175 -7.09 7.82 -5.95
CA GLY A 175 -5.63 7.73 -5.99
C GLY A 175 -4.90 8.54 -4.92
N GLN A 176 -5.62 9.18 -3.97
CA GLN A 176 -5.00 9.91 -2.86
C GLN A 176 -4.69 8.97 -1.70
N PRO A 177 -3.57 9.17 -0.98
CA PRO A 177 -3.22 8.35 0.17
C PRO A 177 -4.24 8.57 1.31
N LYS A 178 -4.87 7.49 1.77
CA LYS A 178 -5.73 7.48 2.97
C LYS A 178 -5.08 6.60 4.02
N GLN A 179 -4.93 7.13 5.23
CA GLN A 179 -4.49 6.34 6.36
C GLN A 179 -5.67 5.56 6.95
N VAL A 180 -5.52 4.25 7.05
CA VAL A 180 -6.51 3.34 7.64
C VAL A 180 -5.93 2.76 8.91
N GLN A 181 -6.73 2.77 9.97
CA GLN A 181 -6.41 2.16 11.26
C GLN A 181 -7.19 0.86 11.41
N ILE A 182 -6.48 -0.26 11.48
CA ILE A 182 -7.05 -1.60 11.59
C ILE A 182 -6.85 -2.10 13.01
N PRO A 183 -7.90 -2.28 13.81
CA PRO A 183 -7.78 -2.87 15.14
C PRO A 183 -7.44 -4.36 15.01
N VAL A 184 -6.52 -4.83 15.84
CA VAL A 184 -6.13 -6.24 15.89
C VAL A 184 -6.61 -6.81 17.22
N PRO A 185 -7.61 -7.69 17.22
CA PRO A 185 -8.02 -8.39 18.44
C PRO A 185 -6.87 -9.32 18.86
N TYR A 186 -6.45 -9.18 20.10
CA TYR A 186 -5.51 -10.09 20.75
C TYR A 186 -6.28 -10.82 21.83
N GLU A 187 -6.57 -12.09 21.61
CA GLU A 187 -7.15 -12.99 22.60
C GLU A 187 -6.02 -13.79 23.21
N ASP A 188 -5.97 -13.84 24.56
CA ASP A 188 -5.02 -14.63 25.33
C ASP A 188 -5.38 -16.12 25.29
#